data_f060eff5d35ae770f7f9e728af918757
#
_entry.id   f060eff5d35ae770f7f9e728af918757
#
_cell.length_a   1.000
_cell.length_b   1.000
_cell.length_c   1.000
_cell.angle_alpha   90.00
_cell.angle_beta   90.00
_cell.angle_gamma   90.00
#
_symmetry.space_group_name_H-M   'P 1'
#
loop_
_entity.id
_entity.type
_entity.pdbx_description
1 polymer ?
#
loop_
_entity_poly.entity_id
_entity_poly.type
_entity_poly.pdbx_seq_one_letter_code
_entity_poly.pdbx_strand_id
1 'polypeptide(L)'
;MTPESTNERNIARRSDWKTEPMPELCESFTLTRHFSDEEMEALSRGNVPQAMEDKWFWYMEGDTLFAHRSWTGYCIYEIEFREDGDHTVTVNRDPEQYESRGIDADRESLNRLLDWWSRPVYDYYNEWLSETLDALQKTDTDTTDEETVK
;
A
#
# COMPACT_ATOMS: atom_id res chain seq x y z
N MET A 1 24.27 3.46 -16.08
CA MET A 1 23.18 2.79 -15.33
C MET A 1 21.98 2.64 -16.23
N THR A 2 21.37 1.50 -16.19
CA THR A 2 20.22 1.21 -17.04
C THR A 2 18.93 1.54 -16.35
N PRO A 3 17.83 1.81 -17.11
CA PRO A 3 16.53 2.04 -16.49
C PRO A 3 16.05 0.85 -15.66
N GLU A 4 16.40 -0.37 -16.06
CA GLU A 4 15.99 -1.53 -15.28
C GLU A 4 16.60 -1.50 -13.89
N SER A 5 17.87 -1.16 -13.80
CA SER A 5 18.53 -1.06 -12.50
C SER A 5 17.85 -0.04 -11.61
N THR A 6 17.45 1.10 -12.18
CA THR A 6 16.75 2.12 -11.42
C THR A 6 15.41 1.60 -10.93
N ASN A 7 14.67 0.90 -11.81
CA ASN A 7 13.38 0.33 -11.42
C ASN A 7 13.54 -0.70 -10.32
N GLU A 8 14.57 -1.54 -10.43
CA GLU A 8 14.80 -2.56 -9.41
C GLU A 8 15.06 -1.94 -8.05
N ARG A 9 15.78 -0.83 -8.02
CA ARG A 9 16.06 -0.17 -6.75
C ARG A 9 14.81 0.41 -6.10
N ASN A 10 13.76 0.65 -6.90
CA ASN A 10 12.52 1.18 -6.38
C ASN A 10 11.52 0.11 -5.96
N ILE A 11 11.88 -1.16 -6.12
CA ILE A 11 11.01 -2.27 -5.75
C ILE A 11 11.37 -2.71 -4.34
N ALA A 12 10.38 -2.74 -3.46
CA ALA A 12 10.59 -3.15 -2.08
C ALA A 12 10.85 -4.65 -2.01
N ARG A 13 11.75 -5.05 -1.13
CA ARG A 13 12.12 -6.44 -0.92
C ARG A 13 12.09 -6.74 0.57
N ARG A 14 11.96 -8.02 0.89
CA ARG A 14 11.92 -8.47 2.28
C ARG A 14 13.06 -7.89 3.11
N SER A 15 14.24 -7.80 2.52
CA SER A 15 15.43 -7.35 3.25
C SER A 15 15.49 -5.83 3.46
N ASP A 16 14.57 -5.08 2.89
CA ASP A 16 14.60 -3.62 3.00
C ASP A 16 14.08 -3.10 4.33
N TRP A 17 13.49 -3.96 5.14
CA TRP A 17 12.92 -3.57 6.43
C TRP A 17 12.91 -4.76 7.36
N LYS A 18 12.64 -4.51 8.64
CA LYS A 18 12.51 -5.61 9.59
C LYS A 18 11.18 -6.33 9.34
N THR A 19 11.21 -7.65 9.41
CA THR A 19 10.02 -8.47 9.19
C THR A 19 9.98 -9.62 10.18
N GLU A 20 8.78 -9.93 10.65
CA GLU A 20 8.50 -11.12 11.44
C GLU A 20 7.56 -12.00 10.61
N PRO A 21 7.68 -13.31 10.75
CA PRO A 21 6.81 -14.21 9.99
C PRO A 21 5.37 -14.16 10.48
N MET A 22 4.45 -14.58 9.62
CA MET A 22 3.06 -14.76 10.02
C MET A 22 3.02 -15.77 11.17
N PRO A 23 2.34 -15.44 12.29
CA PRO A 23 2.28 -16.39 13.41
C PRO A 23 1.40 -17.58 13.10
N GLU A 24 1.53 -18.63 13.93
CA GLU A 24 0.65 -19.79 13.78
C GLU A 24 -0.81 -19.43 13.97
N LEU A 25 -1.07 -18.48 14.86
CA LEU A 25 -2.43 -17.98 15.06
C LEU A 25 -2.77 -17.05 13.90
N CYS A 26 -3.39 -17.61 12.89
CA CYS A 26 -3.79 -16.84 11.71
C CYS A 26 -5.04 -17.47 11.12
N GLU A 27 -5.69 -16.73 10.24
CA GLU A 27 -6.95 -17.18 9.64
C GLU A 27 -6.95 -16.76 8.18
N SER A 28 -7.61 -17.56 7.33
CA SER A 28 -7.63 -17.27 5.90
C SER A 28 -9.05 -16.97 5.45
N PHE A 29 -9.17 -16.11 4.45
CA PHE A 29 -10.45 -15.85 3.81
C PHE A 29 -10.21 -15.51 2.33
N THR A 30 -11.29 -15.52 1.56
CA THR A 30 -11.22 -15.20 0.15
C THR A 30 -11.55 -13.73 -0.06
N LEU A 31 -10.72 -13.07 -0.85
CA LEU A 31 -10.96 -11.69 -1.26
C LEU A 31 -11.20 -11.69 -2.77
N THR A 32 -12.44 -11.38 -3.16
CA THR A 32 -12.79 -11.33 -4.57
C THR A 32 -12.62 -9.92 -5.08
N ARG A 33 -11.66 -9.73 -5.97
CA ARG A 33 -11.34 -8.40 -6.46
C ARG A 33 -10.49 -8.51 -7.71
N HIS A 34 -10.76 -7.66 -8.69
CA HIS A 34 -9.97 -7.61 -9.91
C HIS A 34 -9.04 -6.42 -9.91
N PHE A 35 -7.81 -6.64 -10.33
CA PHE A 35 -6.81 -5.59 -10.46
C PHE A 35 -6.36 -5.52 -11.91
N SER A 36 -6.22 -4.30 -12.40
CA SER A 36 -5.63 -4.09 -13.73
C SER A 36 -4.14 -4.42 -13.68
N ASP A 37 -3.54 -4.55 -14.86
CA ASP A 37 -2.10 -4.76 -14.93
C ASP A 37 -1.34 -3.63 -14.25
N GLU A 38 -1.82 -2.41 -14.43
CA GLU A 38 -1.17 -1.25 -13.80
C GLU A 38 -1.29 -1.29 -12.29
N GLU A 39 -2.45 -1.72 -11.79
CA GLU A 39 -2.63 -1.84 -10.35
C GLU A 39 -1.75 -2.93 -9.77
N MET A 40 -1.65 -4.06 -10.48
CA MET A 40 -0.77 -5.14 -10.02
C MET A 40 0.69 -4.70 -10.06
N GLU A 41 1.06 -3.89 -11.03
CA GLU A 41 2.42 -3.37 -11.06
C GLU A 41 2.69 -2.49 -9.83
N ALA A 42 1.72 -1.64 -9.47
CA ALA A 42 1.89 -0.81 -8.28
C ALA A 42 2.05 -1.66 -7.03
N LEU A 43 1.23 -2.70 -6.91
CA LEU A 43 1.34 -3.60 -5.77
C LEU A 43 2.68 -4.30 -5.74
N SER A 44 3.19 -4.69 -6.91
CA SER A 44 4.46 -5.42 -6.96
C SER A 44 5.66 -4.55 -6.60
N ARG A 45 5.53 -3.22 -6.71
CA ARG A 45 6.61 -2.34 -6.30
C ARG A 45 6.79 -2.32 -4.79
N GLY A 46 5.69 -2.53 -4.06
CA GLY A 46 5.75 -2.50 -2.62
C GLY A 46 5.95 -1.10 -2.06
N ASN A 47 6.28 -1.04 -0.80
CA ASN A 47 6.50 0.24 -0.12
C ASN A 47 7.46 0.07 1.04
N VAL A 48 8.54 0.84 1.02
CA VAL A 48 9.46 0.93 2.16
C VAL A 48 9.11 2.21 2.92
N PRO A 49 8.80 2.11 4.22
CA PRO A 49 8.38 3.30 4.97
C PRO A 49 9.39 4.43 4.88
N GLN A 50 8.90 5.64 4.65
CA GLN A 50 9.74 6.82 4.53
C GLN A 50 9.65 7.74 5.72
N ALA A 51 8.61 7.58 6.56
CA ALA A 51 8.39 8.42 7.73
C ALA A 51 7.63 7.62 8.77
N MET A 52 7.58 8.17 9.98
CA MET A 52 6.90 7.48 11.08
C MET A 52 5.41 7.30 10.80
N GLU A 53 4.82 8.20 10.03
CA GLU A 53 3.41 8.09 9.67
C GLU A 53 3.13 6.98 8.67
N ASP A 54 4.15 6.51 7.99
CA ASP A 54 4.01 5.44 7.00
C ASP A 54 4.01 4.11 7.75
N LYS A 55 2.84 3.57 7.96
CA LYS A 55 2.65 2.48 8.92
C LYS A 55 2.83 1.11 8.34
N TRP A 56 3.05 1.00 7.03
CA TRP A 56 3.07 -0.28 6.35
C TRP A 56 4.32 -0.45 5.51
N PHE A 57 4.91 -1.63 5.63
CA PHE A 57 5.96 -2.12 4.75
C PHE A 57 5.38 -3.32 4.02
N TRP A 58 5.30 -3.24 2.68
CA TRP A 58 4.84 -4.41 1.94
C TRP A 58 5.74 -4.65 0.74
N TYR A 59 5.81 -5.91 0.34
CA TYR A 59 6.58 -6.35 -0.82
C TYR A 59 5.91 -7.57 -1.42
N MET A 60 6.30 -7.88 -2.67
CA MET A 60 5.78 -9.05 -3.38
C MET A 60 6.89 -10.05 -3.57
N GLU A 61 6.58 -11.33 -3.36
CA GLU A 61 7.44 -12.43 -3.74
C GLU A 61 6.58 -13.41 -4.52
N GLY A 62 6.89 -13.57 -5.82
CA GLY A 62 6.02 -14.34 -6.68
C GLY A 62 4.64 -13.72 -6.77
N ASP A 63 3.64 -14.51 -6.49
CA ASP A 63 2.25 -14.05 -6.53
C ASP A 63 1.71 -13.64 -5.17
N THR A 64 2.56 -13.54 -4.17
CA THR A 64 2.12 -13.26 -2.80
C THR A 64 2.64 -11.92 -2.33
N LEU A 65 1.72 -11.12 -1.79
CA LEU A 65 2.06 -9.84 -1.17
C LEU A 65 2.12 -10.04 0.33
N PHE A 66 3.18 -9.53 0.96
CA PHE A 66 3.38 -9.59 2.40
C PHE A 66 3.29 -8.19 2.97
N ALA A 67 2.36 -7.98 3.90
CA ALA A 67 2.14 -6.65 4.49
C ALA A 67 2.49 -6.70 5.96
N HIS A 68 3.48 -5.89 6.34
CA HIS A 68 4.00 -5.82 7.70
C HIS A 68 3.77 -4.44 8.28
N ARG A 69 3.56 -4.39 9.61
CA ARG A 69 3.57 -3.10 10.29
C ARG A 69 4.99 -2.57 10.34
N SER A 70 5.15 -1.28 10.03
CA SER A 70 6.49 -0.71 9.91
C SER A 70 7.20 -0.64 11.25
N TRP A 71 6.47 -0.41 12.33
CA TRP A 71 7.10 -0.21 13.64
C TRP A 71 7.56 -1.51 14.27
N THR A 72 6.79 -2.58 14.10
CA THR A 72 7.08 -3.85 14.77
C THR A 72 7.64 -4.90 13.83
N GLY A 73 7.33 -4.81 12.55
CA GLY A 73 7.68 -5.84 11.59
C GLY A 73 6.70 -7.00 11.54
N TYR A 74 5.66 -6.97 12.35
CA TYR A 74 4.67 -8.05 12.39
C TYR A 74 3.96 -8.17 11.06
N CYS A 75 3.86 -9.40 10.56
CA CYS A 75 3.12 -9.67 9.33
C CYS A 75 1.64 -9.72 9.66
N ILE A 76 0.88 -8.83 9.04
CA ILE A 76 -0.56 -8.75 9.31
C ILE A 76 -1.36 -9.44 8.21
N TYR A 77 -0.97 -9.25 6.95
CA TYR A 77 -1.67 -9.85 5.82
C TYR A 77 -0.69 -10.51 4.87
N GLU A 78 -1.09 -11.67 4.35
CA GLU A 78 -0.45 -12.30 3.19
C GLU A 78 -1.53 -12.51 2.15
N ILE A 79 -1.33 -12.02 0.95
CA ILE A 79 -2.32 -12.11 -0.12
C ILE A 79 -1.73 -12.90 -1.26
N GLU A 80 -2.30 -14.06 -1.51
CA GLU A 80 -1.92 -14.86 -2.69
C GLU A 80 -2.87 -14.49 -3.81
N PHE A 81 -2.34 -13.82 -4.83
CA PHE A 81 -3.16 -13.34 -5.94
C PHE A 81 -3.42 -14.46 -6.94
N ARG A 82 -4.64 -14.53 -7.42
CA ARG A 82 -5.06 -15.54 -8.38
C ARG A 82 -5.66 -14.87 -9.59
N GLU A 83 -5.49 -15.51 -10.75
CA GLU A 83 -5.98 -14.95 -12.00
C GLU A 83 -7.50 -14.90 -12.06
N ASP A 84 -8.16 -15.79 -11.33
CA ASP A 84 -9.62 -15.83 -11.33
C ASP A 84 -10.25 -14.73 -10.49
N GLY A 85 -9.44 -13.95 -9.78
CA GLY A 85 -9.95 -12.87 -8.95
C GLY A 85 -10.34 -13.25 -7.55
N ASP A 86 -10.28 -14.54 -7.22
CA ASP A 86 -10.59 -15.02 -5.87
C ASP A 86 -9.29 -15.26 -5.13
N HIS A 87 -8.77 -14.20 -4.53
CA HIS A 87 -7.47 -14.24 -3.87
C HIS A 87 -7.58 -14.83 -2.47
N THR A 88 -6.52 -15.48 -2.03
CA THR A 88 -6.47 -16.04 -0.69
C THR A 88 -5.71 -15.09 0.22
N VAL A 89 -6.38 -14.64 1.29
CA VAL A 89 -5.78 -13.76 2.27
C VAL A 89 -5.59 -14.52 3.57
N THR A 90 -4.40 -14.44 4.13
CA THR A 90 -4.13 -14.94 5.47
C THR A 90 -3.89 -13.73 6.37
N VAL A 91 -4.59 -13.68 7.50
CA VAL A 91 -4.53 -12.54 8.40
C VAL A 91 -4.09 -12.99 9.78
N ASN A 92 -3.25 -12.16 10.40
CA ASN A 92 -2.69 -12.39 11.72
C ASN A 92 -3.82 -12.44 12.78
N ARG A 93 -3.77 -13.45 13.64
CA ARG A 93 -4.75 -13.59 14.73
C ARG A 93 -4.10 -13.66 16.10
N ASP A 94 -2.81 -13.37 16.18
CA ASP A 94 -2.10 -13.32 17.45
C ASP A 94 -2.48 -12.02 18.16
N PRO A 95 -3.19 -12.10 19.29
CA PRO A 95 -3.67 -10.88 19.96
C PRO A 95 -2.54 -9.99 20.47
N GLU A 96 -1.33 -10.53 20.62
CA GLU A 96 -0.20 -9.72 21.03
C GLU A 96 0.40 -8.93 19.87
N GLN A 97 0.07 -9.30 18.63
CA GLN A 97 0.62 -8.65 17.45
C GLN A 97 -0.42 -7.82 16.72
N TYR A 98 -1.67 -8.25 16.70
CA TYR A 98 -2.69 -7.61 15.89
C TYR A 98 -4.05 -7.78 16.54
N GLU A 99 -4.72 -6.67 16.75
CA GLU A 99 -6.06 -6.66 17.34
C GLU A 99 -7.07 -6.63 16.21
N SER A 100 -7.81 -7.74 16.05
CA SER A 100 -8.73 -7.90 14.94
C SER A 100 -10.17 -7.87 15.46
N ARG A 101 -11.06 -7.36 14.61
CA ARG A 101 -12.50 -7.36 14.90
C ARG A 101 -13.24 -8.40 14.08
N GLY A 102 -12.51 -9.34 13.48
CA GLY A 102 -13.10 -10.42 12.71
C GLY A 102 -12.86 -10.28 11.23
N ILE A 103 -13.26 -11.31 10.49
CA ILE A 103 -12.97 -11.40 9.06
C ILE A 103 -13.60 -10.27 8.27
N ASP A 104 -14.86 -9.92 8.59
CA ASP A 104 -15.52 -8.87 7.81
C ASP A 104 -14.83 -7.53 7.98
N ALA A 105 -14.41 -7.22 9.22
CA ALA A 105 -13.67 -5.99 9.48
C ALA A 105 -12.31 -6.01 8.80
N ASP A 106 -11.63 -7.15 8.82
CA ASP A 106 -10.33 -7.29 8.17
C ASP A 106 -10.47 -7.14 6.66
N ARG A 107 -11.50 -7.74 6.09
CA ARG A 107 -11.73 -7.64 4.65
C ARG A 107 -11.96 -6.18 4.25
N GLU A 108 -12.75 -5.47 5.02
CA GLU A 108 -13.03 -4.08 4.73
C GLU A 108 -11.78 -3.23 4.86
N SER A 109 -11.01 -3.44 5.93
CA SER A 109 -9.77 -2.69 6.15
C SER A 109 -8.77 -2.96 5.04
N LEU A 110 -8.62 -4.23 4.65
CA LEU A 110 -7.68 -4.58 3.60
C LEU A 110 -8.09 -3.99 2.26
N ASN A 111 -9.38 -3.99 1.96
CA ASN A 111 -9.84 -3.38 0.70
C ASN A 111 -9.49 -1.90 0.66
N ARG A 112 -9.62 -1.20 1.77
CA ARG A 112 -9.26 0.22 1.82
C ARG A 112 -7.76 0.41 1.62
N LEU A 113 -6.95 -0.45 2.23
CA LEU A 113 -5.50 -0.40 2.02
C LEU A 113 -5.16 -0.66 0.57
N LEU A 114 -5.80 -1.66 -0.03
CA LEU A 114 -5.51 -2.00 -1.42
C LEU A 114 -5.95 -0.89 -2.37
N ASP A 115 -7.00 -0.14 -2.02
CA ASP A 115 -7.38 1.02 -2.81
C ASP A 115 -6.22 2.01 -2.93
N TRP A 116 -5.47 2.19 -1.85
CA TRP A 116 -4.31 3.08 -1.85
C TRP A 116 -3.09 2.42 -2.48
N TRP A 117 -2.81 1.18 -2.08
CA TRP A 117 -1.58 0.51 -2.50
C TRP A 117 -1.56 0.18 -3.98
N SER A 118 -2.72 -0.03 -4.58
CA SER A 118 -2.81 -0.41 -5.98
C SER A 118 -2.87 0.78 -6.92
N ARG A 119 -2.84 1.99 -6.40
CA ARG A 119 -2.87 3.18 -7.25
C ARG A 119 -1.59 3.24 -8.07
N PRO A 120 -1.72 3.32 -9.39
CA PRO A 120 -0.52 3.41 -10.23
C PRO A 120 0.33 4.61 -9.84
N VAL A 121 1.65 4.40 -9.85
CA VAL A 121 2.59 5.45 -9.47
C VAL A 121 2.34 6.70 -10.33
N TYR A 122 2.06 6.48 -11.60
CA TYR A 122 1.79 7.57 -12.52
C TYR A 122 0.61 8.41 -12.06
N ASP A 123 -0.50 7.78 -11.71
CA ASP A 123 -1.70 8.51 -11.28
C ASP A 123 -1.47 9.24 -9.97
N TYR A 124 -0.77 8.60 -9.06
CA TYR A 124 -0.47 9.20 -7.78
C TYR A 124 0.36 10.48 -7.94
N TYR A 125 1.39 10.40 -8.78
CA TYR A 125 2.26 11.54 -9.03
C TYR A 125 1.48 12.67 -9.71
N ASN A 126 0.67 12.33 -10.69
CA ASN A 126 -0.13 13.33 -11.42
C ASN A 126 -1.14 14.00 -10.51
N GLU A 127 -1.74 13.24 -9.61
CA GLU A 127 -2.68 13.80 -8.66
C GLU A 127 -1.99 14.79 -7.74
N TRP A 128 -0.84 14.40 -7.22
CA TRP A 128 -0.06 15.29 -6.37
C TRP A 128 0.31 16.56 -7.09
N LEU A 129 0.76 16.42 -8.32
CA LEU A 129 1.20 17.58 -9.12
C LEU A 129 0.03 18.51 -9.38
N SER A 130 -1.12 17.95 -9.72
CA SER A 130 -2.31 18.75 -9.99
C SER A 130 -2.72 19.54 -8.75
N GLU A 131 -2.74 18.92 -7.59
CA GLU A 131 -3.08 19.61 -6.37
C GLU A 131 -2.10 20.73 -6.04
N THR A 132 -0.83 20.48 -6.29
CA THR A 132 0.19 21.47 -6.03
C THR A 132 0.00 22.70 -6.94
N LEU A 133 -0.28 22.46 -8.21
CA LEU A 133 -0.50 23.55 -9.15
C LEU A 133 -1.75 24.35 -8.79
N ASP A 134 -2.82 23.66 -8.40
CA ASP A 134 -4.04 24.34 -7.98
C ASP A 134 -3.78 25.23 -6.78
N ALA A 135 -3.03 24.75 -5.82
CA ALA A 135 -2.70 25.52 -4.63
C ALA A 135 -1.92 26.81 -5.00
N LEU A 136 -0.97 26.68 -5.92
CA LEU A 136 -0.19 27.82 -6.36
C LEU A 136 -1.07 28.83 -7.08
N GLN A 137 -1.98 28.36 -7.92
CA GLN A 137 -2.88 29.26 -8.64
C GLN A 137 -3.82 29.99 -7.69
N LYS A 138 -4.32 29.28 -6.69
CA LYS A 138 -5.19 29.92 -5.70
C LYS A 138 -4.44 31.01 -4.95
N THR A 139 -3.20 30.76 -4.61
CA THR A 139 -2.38 31.76 -3.92
C THR A 139 -2.24 33.00 -4.77
N ASP A 140 -1.95 32.84 -6.05
CA ASP A 140 -1.83 33.94 -6.97
C ASP A 140 -3.14 34.73 -7.07
N THR A 141 -4.25 34.00 -7.17
CA THR A 141 -5.56 34.64 -7.28
C THR A 141 -5.87 35.45 -6.03
N ASP A 142 -5.62 34.87 -4.86
CA ASP A 142 -5.86 35.58 -3.61
C ASP A 142 -5.05 36.85 -3.52
N THR A 143 -3.84 36.81 -4.03
CA THR A 143 -2.98 37.97 -4.00
C THR A 143 -3.55 39.10 -4.85
N THR A 144 -4.21 38.77 -5.94
CA THR A 144 -4.75 39.76 -6.82
C THR A 144 -6.09 40.31 -6.38
N ASP A 145 -6.79 39.63 -5.52
CA ASP A 145 -8.07 40.01 -4.99
C ASP A 145 -7.97 40.73 -3.69
N GLU A 146 -8.46 40.03 -3.52
CA GLU A 146 -8.71 39.78 -2.52
C GLU A 146 -8.73 39.65 -2.02
N GLU A 147 -8.82 39.30 -2.14
CA GLU A 147 -8.69 38.87 -1.59
C GLU A 147 -8.78 38.70 -1.19
N THR A 148 -8.92 39.10 -1.19
CA THR A 148 -8.83 38.77 -0.65
C THR A 148 -8.78 38.52 -0.06
N VAL A 149 -8.82 38.55 0.04
CA VAL A 149 -8.45 38.28 0.53
C VAL A 149 -8.07 38.19 0.98
N LYS A 150 -7.77 38.17 1.31
CA LYS A 150 -7.13 38.21 1.68
C LYS A 150 -6.89 38.30 2.21
#